data_46b253a70348bdd58c6abefe60f855a4
#
_entry.id   46b253a70348bdd58c6abefe60f855a4
#
_cell.length_a   1.000
_cell.length_b   1.000
_cell.length_c   1.000
_cell.angle_alpha   90.00
_cell.angle_beta   90.00
_cell.angle_gamma   90.00
#
_symmetry.space_group_name_H-M   'P 1'
#
loop_
_entity.id
_entity.type
_entity.pdbx_description
1 polymer ?
#
loop_
_entity_poly.entity_id
_entity_poly.type
_entity_poly.pdbx_seq_one_letter_code
_entity_poly.pdbx_strand_id
1 'polypeptide(L)'
;MSDAPNESQEKSSKEEKTELSPLRSIHTSNFPEILSTLNCSLVVSTYQAGRLILLRADGDKINTHFRGFNKPMGVAVAADRMAIGTAMEIIEFRNIPAVAKKVDENRPPDACFLPRTISFTGDIQIHEMDWGWSNALNNQSNRQVDLWFINTRFSCLCTRSADHSFYPQWRPKFVTAIAPQDRCHLNGLCVVDGKPKYVTALGESDEPGGWRDNKASGGIVMDIESNEVIARGLSMPHSPRFHEGKLWVLNSGAGGIGFMDQATGKYESVTKVPGFTRGFSIQGRIAFIGLSQVRESAIFSGIEIAQRPESERWSGVAVVDLSRGETVAWLRAEDAVQEVFAVSVLPNRTWPDLINDDPELIGLSYVLPDEALKDVPDDMRSTS
;
A
#
# COMPACT_ATOMS: atom_id res chain seq x y z
N MET A 1 80.30 -4.95 14.61
CA MET A 1 79.55 -6.16 15.02
C MET A 1 78.39 -5.69 15.87
N SER A 2 77.22 -5.54 15.27
CA SER A 2 75.97 -5.36 15.99
C SER A 2 74.85 -5.79 15.04
N ASP A 3 74.24 -6.88 15.35
CA ASP A 3 73.16 -7.49 14.63
C ASP A 3 71.87 -6.64 14.77
N ALA A 4 71.23 -6.39 13.64
CA ALA A 4 69.90 -5.84 13.60
C ALA A 4 68.87 -7.02 13.42
N PRO A 5 67.75 -7.02 14.11
CA PRO A 5 66.77 -8.06 13.91
C PRO A 5 65.85 -7.73 12.74
N ASN A 6 65.55 -8.78 12.04
CA ASN A 6 64.68 -8.91 10.88
C ASN A 6 63.20 -8.76 11.32
N GLU A 7 62.53 -7.69 10.92
CA GLU A 7 61.07 -7.54 11.10
C GLU A 7 60.34 -8.26 9.95
N SER A 8 59.81 -9.41 10.24
CA SER A 8 58.84 -10.10 9.39
C SER A 8 57.51 -9.36 9.41
N GLN A 9 57.13 -8.79 8.26
CA GLN A 9 55.81 -8.20 8.02
C GLN A 9 54.73 -9.30 7.97
N GLU A 10 53.96 -9.43 9.04
CA GLU A 10 52.67 -10.07 9.02
C GLU A 10 51.67 -9.19 8.24
N LYS A 11 51.33 -9.60 7.02
CA LYS A 11 50.18 -9.07 6.31
C LYS A 11 48.89 -9.63 6.93
N SER A 12 48.30 -8.86 7.83
CA SER A 12 46.95 -9.06 8.25
C SER A 12 45.98 -8.84 7.10
N SER A 13 45.42 -9.93 6.57
CA SER A 13 44.25 -9.88 5.67
C SER A 13 43.06 -9.37 6.44
N LYS A 14 42.74 -8.09 6.35
CA LYS A 14 41.44 -7.56 6.72
C LYS A 14 40.42 -8.13 5.72
N GLU A 15 39.68 -9.14 6.13
CA GLU A 15 38.41 -9.47 5.51
C GLU A 15 37.51 -8.23 5.62
N GLU A 16 37.29 -7.54 4.51
CA GLU A 16 36.21 -6.54 4.38
C GLU A 16 34.89 -7.29 4.59
N LYS A 17 34.35 -7.20 5.80
CA LYS A 17 32.94 -7.52 6.02
C LYS A 17 32.13 -6.52 5.19
N THR A 18 31.66 -6.95 4.03
CA THR A 18 30.68 -6.21 3.26
C THR A 18 29.47 -6.01 4.15
N GLU A 19 29.25 -4.81 4.68
CA GLU A 19 28.03 -4.47 5.41
C GLU A 19 26.84 -4.69 4.48
N LEU A 20 26.04 -5.69 4.77
CA LEU A 20 24.83 -6.00 3.99
C LEU A 20 23.82 -4.85 4.14
N SER A 21 23.26 -4.39 3.03
CA SER A 21 22.25 -3.35 3.05
C SER A 21 21.06 -3.74 3.94
N PRO A 22 20.64 -2.88 4.89
CA PRO A 22 19.51 -3.18 5.76
C PRO A 22 18.16 -3.28 5.02
N LEU A 23 18.11 -2.88 3.75
CA LEU A 23 16.91 -2.96 2.90
C LEU A 23 16.94 -4.18 1.96
N ARG A 24 17.75 -5.17 2.28
CA ARG A 24 17.89 -6.40 1.48
C ARG A 24 16.61 -7.23 1.48
N SER A 25 16.33 -7.84 0.34
CA SER A 25 15.24 -8.81 0.15
C SER A 25 15.69 -9.99 -0.71
N ILE A 26 14.99 -11.10 -0.55
CA ILE A 26 15.10 -12.29 -1.40
C ILE A 26 13.75 -12.63 -1.99
N HIS A 27 13.74 -13.28 -3.15
CA HIS A 27 12.50 -13.62 -3.85
C HIS A 27 12.61 -14.98 -4.55
N THR A 28 11.46 -15.57 -4.86
CA THR A 28 11.38 -16.77 -5.70
C THR A 28 11.79 -16.45 -7.14
N SER A 29 12.46 -17.39 -7.80
CA SER A 29 13.02 -17.20 -9.16
C SER A 29 11.98 -16.86 -10.23
N ASN A 30 10.72 -17.25 -10.04
CA ASN A 30 9.62 -17.01 -10.96
C ASN A 30 8.87 -15.67 -10.73
N PHE A 31 9.18 -14.94 -9.66
CA PHE A 31 8.45 -13.68 -9.38
C PHE A 31 8.68 -12.62 -10.48
N PRO A 32 9.91 -12.39 -10.99
CA PRO A 32 10.13 -11.47 -12.12
C PRO A 32 9.31 -11.83 -13.35
N GLU A 33 9.24 -13.13 -13.70
CA GLU A 33 8.46 -13.61 -14.82
C GLU A 33 6.96 -13.34 -14.64
N ILE A 34 6.42 -13.49 -13.42
CA ILE A 34 5.02 -13.18 -13.12
C ILE A 34 4.73 -11.71 -13.38
N LEU A 35 5.56 -10.77 -12.89
CA LEU A 35 5.38 -9.35 -13.13
C LEU A 35 5.47 -8.99 -14.62
N SER A 36 6.43 -9.58 -15.33
CA SER A 36 6.62 -9.39 -16.77
C SER A 36 5.42 -9.90 -17.57
N THR A 37 4.94 -11.11 -17.24
CA THR A 37 3.77 -11.73 -17.90
C THR A 37 2.50 -10.93 -17.68
N LEU A 38 2.32 -10.37 -16.48
CA LEU A 38 1.19 -9.51 -16.15
C LEU A 38 1.37 -8.07 -16.66
N ASN A 39 2.51 -7.75 -17.26
CA ASN A 39 2.86 -6.41 -17.72
C ASN A 39 2.63 -5.35 -16.63
N CYS A 40 3.21 -5.56 -15.44
CA CYS A 40 3.00 -4.69 -14.31
C CYS A 40 4.24 -4.58 -13.40
N SER A 41 4.20 -3.61 -12.52
CA SER A 41 5.05 -3.48 -11.35
C SER A 41 4.19 -3.28 -10.10
N LEU A 42 4.81 -3.28 -8.92
CA LEU A 42 4.10 -3.07 -7.67
C LEU A 42 4.61 -1.82 -6.95
N VAL A 43 3.70 -1.15 -6.26
CA VAL A 43 4.00 -0.11 -5.28
C VAL A 43 3.72 -0.68 -3.89
N VAL A 44 4.71 -0.62 -3.02
CA VAL A 44 4.63 -1.17 -1.66
C VAL A 44 5.01 -0.08 -0.65
N SER A 45 4.15 0.21 0.31
CA SER A 45 4.45 1.11 1.43
C SER A 45 4.81 0.33 2.68
N THR A 46 5.75 0.85 3.49
CA THR A 46 6.39 0.11 4.59
C THR A 46 6.17 0.72 5.98
N TYR A 47 5.36 1.76 6.11
CA TYR A 47 5.07 2.45 7.37
C TYR A 47 6.32 2.80 8.20
N GLN A 48 6.76 1.92 9.12
CA GLN A 48 7.85 2.19 10.07
C GLN A 48 9.22 2.34 9.39
N ALA A 49 9.49 1.59 8.32
CA ALA A 49 10.75 1.71 7.59
C ALA A 49 10.85 3.01 6.78
N GLY A 50 9.74 3.79 6.69
CA GLY A 50 9.73 5.08 6.01
C GLY A 50 10.03 4.98 4.51
N ARG A 51 9.66 3.89 3.86
CA ARG A 51 9.96 3.64 2.44
C ARG A 51 8.70 3.31 1.63
N LEU A 52 8.64 3.88 0.46
CA LEU A 52 7.85 3.37 -0.66
C LEU A 52 8.82 2.57 -1.55
N ILE A 53 8.39 1.41 -1.99
CA ILE A 53 9.18 0.51 -2.80
C ILE A 53 8.46 0.27 -4.11
N LEU A 54 9.11 0.54 -5.25
CA LEU A 54 8.66 0.06 -6.54
C LEU A 54 9.33 -1.29 -6.81
N LEU A 55 8.56 -2.34 -6.97
CA LEU A 55 9.04 -3.67 -7.35
C LEU A 55 8.86 -3.84 -8.85
N ARG A 56 9.98 -3.95 -9.56
CA ARG A 56 10.04 -4.00 -11.03
C ARG A 56 10.78 -5.26 -11.47
N ALA A 57 10.31 -5.90 -12.52
CA ALA A 57 11.06 -7.01 -13.12
C ALA A 57 12.28 -6.47 -13.87
N ASP A 58 13.44 -7.05 -13.59
CA ASP A 58 14.72 -6.73 -14.24
C ASP A 58 15.42 -8.02 -14.67
N GLY A 59 15.05 -8.52 -15.83
CA GLY A 59 15.46 -9.85 -16.29
C GLY A 59 14.94 -10.93 -15.36
N ASP A 60 15.84 -11.69 -14.74
CA ASP A 60 15.57 -12.75 -13.78
C ASP A 60 15.52 -12.31 -12.32
N LYS A 61 15.60 -10.98 -12.07
CA LYS A 61 15.63 -10.38 -10.74
C LYS A 61 14.47 -9.41 -10.53
N ILE A 62 14.16 -9.16 -9.26
CA ILE A 62 13.32 -8.03 -8.84
C ILE A 62 14.23 -6.85 -8.48
N ASN A 63 14.06 -5.76 -9.21
CA ASN A 63 14.60 -4.48 -8.80
C ASN A 63 13.70 -3.90 -7.71
N THR A 64 14.28 -3.62 -6.55
CA THR A 64 13.62 -2.94 -5.43
C THR A 64 14.06 -1.48 -5.40
N HIS A 65 13.23 -0.59 -5.89
CA HIS A 65 13.53 0.83 -5.99
C HIS A 65 12.87 1.60 -4.85
N PHE A 66 13.69 2.19 -3.97
CA PHE A 66 13.24 2.81 -2.72
C PHE A 66 13.09 4.32 -2.82
N ARG A 67 12.00 4.85 -2.26
CA ARG A 67 11.77 6.29 -2.04
C ARG A 67 11.45 6.57 -0.58
N GLY A 68 12.03 7.65 -0.03
CA GLY A 68 11.84 8.06 1.35
C GLY A 68 10.53 8.81 1.56
N PHE A 69 9.77 8.43 2.60
CA PHE A 69 8.56 9.12 3.04
C PHE A 69 8.43 9.06 4.56
N ASN A 70 7.72 10.02 5.13
CA ASN A 70 7.41 10.00 6.56
C ASN A 70 6.21 9.07 6.82
N LYS A 71 6.50 7.82 7.23
CA LYS A 71 5.49 6.78 7.51
C LYS A 71 4.48 6.61 6.37
N PRO A 72 4.90 6.15 5.18
CA PRO A 72 3.97 5.93 4.08
C PRO A 72 3.01 4.79 4.42
N MET A 73 1.72 5.06 4.28
CA MET A 73 0.61 4.18 4.66
C MET A 73 -0.22 3.82 3.43
N GLY A 74 -1.44 4.36 3.30
CA GLY A 74 -2.31 4.11 2.16
C GLY A 74 -1.70 4.53 0.83
N VAL A 75 -1.99 3.78 -0.23
CA VAL A 75 -1.58 4.06 -1.60
C VAL A 75 -2.77 3.86 -2.52
N ALA A 76 -3.11 4.88 -3.30
CA ALA A 76 -4.10 4.81 -4.37
C ALA A 76 -3.43 5.01 -5.73
N VAL A 77 -3.70 4.12 -6.69
CA VAL A 77 -3.11 4.13 -8.02
C VAL A 77 -4.19 4.27 -9.08
N ALA A 78 -3.95 5.12 -10.07
CA ALA A 78 -4.71 5.20 -11.31
C ALA A 78 -3.75 5.28 -12.50
N ALA A 79 -4.27 5.30 -13.73
CA ALA A 79 -3.45 5.22 -14.94
C ALA A 79 -2.40 6.35 -15.05
N ASP A 80 -2.76 7.57 -14.63
CA ASP A 80 -1.96 8.79 -14.78
C ASP A 80 -1.58 9.45 -13.45
N ARG A 81 -1.98 8.87 -12.32
CA ARG A 81 -1.79 9.45 -10.99
C ARG A 81 -1.61 8.41 -9.90
N MET A 82 -0.97 8.84 -8.81
CA MET A 82 -0.82 8.07 -7.60
C MET A 82 -1.03 9.01 -6.40
N ALA A 83 -1.60 8.50 -5.32
CA ALA A 83 -1.65 9.21 -4.05
C ALA A 83 -1.04 8.35 -2.95
N ILE A 84 -0.27 8.99 -2.07
CA ILE A 84 0.40 8.35 -0.93
C ILE A 84 -0.01 9.08 0.33
N GLY A 85 -0.66 8.35 1.24
CA GLY A 85 -0.94 8.83 2.58
C GLY A 85 0.29 8.65 3.48
N THR A 86 0.64 9.68 4.23
CA THR A 86 1.78 9.69 5.14
C THR A 86 1.34 9.98 6.58
N ALA A 87 2.28 10.28 7.47
CA ALA A 87 1.98 10.58 8.87
C ALA A 87 0.96 11.71 9.05
N MET A 88 1.00 12.77 8.21
CA MET A 88 0.19 13.98 8.35
C MET A 88 -0.32 14.55 7.03
N GLU A 89 0.00 13.91 5.90
CA GLU A 89 -0.24 14.45 4.56
C GLU A 89 -0.71 13.37 3.60
N ILE A 90 -1.42 13.81 2.57
CA ILE A 90 -1.65 13.04 1.35
C ILE A 90 -0.90 13.75 0.23
N ILE A 91 0.02 13.05 -0.41
CA ILE A 91 0.79 13.58 -1.53
C ILE A 91 0.29 12.93 -2.81
N GLU A 92 -0.15 13.74 -3.76
CA GLU A 92 -0.57 13.26 -5.07
C GLU A 92 0.50 13.50 -6.10
N PHE A 93 0.72 12.49 -6.91
CA PHE A 93 1.68 12.45 -7.99
C PHE A 93 0.95 12.33 -9.33
N ARG A 94 1.50 12.98 -10.35
CA ARG A 94 1.09 12.81 -11.74
C ARG A 94 2.19 12.13 -12.52
N ASN A 95 1.80 11.23 -13.41
CA ASN A 95 2.69 10.70 -14.41
C ASN A 95 3.02 11.79 -15.44
N ILE A 96 4.30 12.09 -15.60
CA ILE A 96 4.84 13.08 -16.55
C ILE A 96 5.89 12.38 -17.42
N PRO A 97 5.48 11.70 -18.50
CA PRO A 97 6.39 10.93 -19.36
C PRO A 97 7.55 11.76 -19.93
N ALA A 98 7.30 13.05 -20.09
CA ALA A 98 8.26 14.03 -20.58
C ALA A 98 9.61 14.06 -19.84
N VAL A 99 9.64 13.69 -18.58
CA VAL A 99 10.86 13.69 -17.77
C VAL A 99 11.64 12.37 -17.83
N ALA A 100 11.09 11.34 -18.45
CA ALA A 100 11.66 9.99 -18.44
C ALA A 100 13.13 9.95 -18.85
N LYS A 101 13.48 10.60 -19.97
CA LYS A 101 14.88 10.68 -20.46
C LYS A 101 15.79 11.50 -19.56
N LYS A 102 15.25 12.44 -18.78
CA LYS A 102 16.03 13.22 -17.80
C LYS A 102 16.31 12.41 -16.54
N VAL A 103 15.44 11.44 -16.21
CA VAL A 103 15.64 10.51 -15.09
C VAL A 103 16.73 9.49 -15.40
N ASP A 104 16.65 8.86 -16.57
CA ASP A 104 17.65 7.92 -17.07
C ASP A 104 17.64 7.94 -18.62
N GLU A 105 18.74 8.37 -19.22
CA GLU A 105 18.87 8.46 -20.69
C GLU A 105 18.99 7.07 -21.32
N ASN A 106 19.62 6.12 -20.63
CA ASN A 106 19.91 4.79 -21.18
C ASN A 106 18.72 3.82 -21.01
N ARG A 107 17.96 3.98 -19.91
CA ARG A 107 16.77 3.18 -19.61
C ARG A 107 15.66 4.07 -19.08
N PRO A 108 15.03 4.89 -19.94
CA PRO A 108 13.98 5.79 -19.50
C PRO A 108 12.82 5.02 -18.83
N PRO A 109 12.33 5.48 -17.67
CA PRO A 109 11.13 4.91 -17.06
C PRO A 109 9.92 5.00 -17.98
N ASP A 110 9.06 3.99 -17.94
CA ASP A 110 7.77 3.95 -18.68
C ASP A 110 6.65 4.77 -18.03
N ALA A 111 6.89 5.24 -16.81
CA ALA A 111 6.11 6.23 -16.11
C ALA A 111 6.99 7.00 -15.11
N CYS A 112 6.79 8.32 -15.01
CA CYS A 112 7.49 9.18 -14.08
C CYS A 112 6.48 9.94 -13.23
N PHE A 113 6.31 9.54 -11.98
CA PHE A 113 5.38 10.15 -11.06
C PHE A 113 6.05 11.29 -10.29
N LEU A 114 5.63 12.54 -10.55
CA LEU A 114 6.10 13.74 -9.85
C LEU A 114 4.99 14.33 -8.96
N PRO A 115 5.33 14.92 -7.79
CA PRO A 115 4.34 15.50 -6.87
C PRO A 115 3.63 16.69 -7.53
N ARG A 116 2.32 16.82 -7.24
CA ARG A 116 1.48 17.92 -7.74
C ARG A 116 0.64 18.59 -6.67
N THR A 117 0.11 17.81 -5.73
CA THR A 117 -0.74 18.34 -4.67
C THR A 117 -0.34 17.72 -3.34
N ILE A 118 -0.28 18.54 -2.31
CA ILE A 118 -0.12 18.10 -0.93
C ILE A 118 -1.32 18.58 -0.14
N SER A 119 -2.05 17.65 0.47
CA SER A 119 -3.16 17.95 1.38
C SER A 119 -2.72 17.64 2.80
N PHE A 120 -2.70 18.65 3.66
CA PHE A 120 -2.31 18.50 5.06
C PHE A 120 -3.51 18.04 5.89
N THR A 121 -3.47 16.80 6.38
CA THR A 121 -4.58 16.18 7.10
C THR A 121 -4.42 16.21 8.63
N GLY A 122 -3.21 16.45 9.12
CA GLY A 122 -2.82 16.09 10.47
C GLY A 122 -2.70 14.56 10.63
N ASP A 123 -2.37 14.09 11.83
CA ASP A 123 -2.27 12.65 12.10
C ASP A 123 -3.66 12.03 12.24
N ILE A 124 -4.19 11.56 11.12
CA ILE A 124 -5.48 10.86 11.02
C ILE A 124 -5.35 9.33 11.05
N GLN A 125 -4.12 8.82 11.17
CA GLN A 125 -3.82 7.39 11.00
C GLN A 125 -4.44 6.86 9.70
N ILE A 126 -4.11 7.52 8.58
CA ILE A 126 -4.68 7.19 7.28
C ILE A 126 -4.42 5.73 6.95
N HIS A 127 -5.47 5.02 6.52
CA HIS A 127 -5.36 3.63 6.09
C HIS A 127 -5.58 3.52 4.58
N GLU A 128 -6.52 2.73 4.13
CA GLU A 128 -6.74 2.53 2.71
C GLU A 128 -7.28 3.78 2.02
N MET A 129 -6.90 3.92 0.76
CA MET A 129 -7.32 5.00 -0.12
C MET A 129 -7.59 4.44 -1.50
N ASP A 130 -8.53 5.03 -2.24
CA ASP A 130 -8.80 4.69 -3.63
C ASP A 130 -9.47 5.86 -4.36
N TRP A 131 -9.39 5.84 -5.69
CA TRP A 131 -10.03 6.81 -6.55
C TRP A 131 -11.49 6.44 -6.81
N GLY A 132 -12.40 7.40 -6.64
CA GLY A 132 -13.82 7.21 -6.89
C GLY A 132 -14.47 8.50 -7.41
N TRP A 133 -15.79 8.48 -7.62
CA TRP A 133 -16.52 9.66 -8.02
C TRP A 133 -16.70 10.60 -6.82
N SER A 134 -16.47 11.91 -7.01
CA SER A 134 -16.55 12.92 -5.94
C SER A 134 -17.90 12.94 -5.22
N ASN A 135 -18.98 12.69 -5.95
CA ASN A 135 -20.36 12.71 -5.45
C ASN A 135 -20.97 11.31 -5.37
N ALA A 136 -20.15 10.27 -5.14
CA ALA A 136 -20.56 8.88 -5.19
C ALA A 136 -21.72 8.54 -4.23
N LEU A 137 -21.76 9.18 -3.06
CA LEU A 137 -22.78 8.92 -2.04
C LEU A 137 -24.01 9.86 -2.16
N ASN A 138 -23.97 10.89 -2.99
CA ASN A 138 -25.01 11.92 -3.09
C ASN A 138 -25.86 11.87 -4.36
N ASN A 139 -25.72 10.82 -5.20
CA ASN A 139 -26.46 10.62 -6.44
C ASN A 139 -26.47 11.80 -7.44
N GLN A 140 -25.46 12.68 -7.37
CA GLN A 140 -25.34 13.79 -8.32
C GLN A 140 -24.71 13.33 -9.64
N SER A 141 -25.18 13.90 -10.76
CA SER A 141 -24.79 13.49 -12.11
C SER A 141 -23.37 13.94 -12.53
N ASN A 142 -22.75 14.85 -11.79
CA ASN A 142 -21.41 15.33 -12.12
C ASN A 142 -20.34 14.39 -11.56
N ARG A 143 -19.78 13.53 -12.41
CA ARG A 143 -18.79 12.50 -12.06
C ARG A 143 -17.37 13.04 -12.21
N GLN A 144 -16.92 13.83 -11.26
CA GLN A 144 -15.50 14.13 -11.12
C GLN A 144 -14.82 13.07 -10.25
N VAL A 145 -13.58 12.72 -10.60
CA VAL A 145 -12.78 11.78 -9.82
C VAL A 145 -12.21 12.50 -8.60
N ASP A 146 -12.38 11.92 -7.42
CA ASP A 146 -11.78 12.37 -6.18
C ASP A 146 -11.11 11.21 -5.45
N LEU A 147 -10.25 11.55 -4.49
CA LEU A 147 -9.59 10.58 -3.64
C LEU A 147 -10.43 10.33 -2.39
N TRP A 148 -10.81 9.08 -2.20
CA TRP A 148 -11.47 8.60 -0.99
C TRP A 148 -10.45 7.93 -0.09
N PHE A 149 -10.54 8.16 1.22
CA PHE A 149 -9.61 7.58 2.18
C PHE A 149 -10.23 7.31 3.54
N ILE A 150 -9.71 6.29 4.20
CA ILE A 150 -10.10 5.95 5.56
C ILE A 150 -9.32 6.80 6.56
N ASN A 151 -10.07 7.52 7.38
CA ASN A 151 -9.57 8.21 8.56
C ASN A 151 -9.85 7.32 9.79
N THR A 152 -8.87 6.53 10.17
CA THR A 152 -8.98 5.56 11.25
C THR A 152 -9.15 6.24 12.61
N ARG A 153 -8.38 7.32 12.84
CA ARG A 153 -8.45 8.06 14.11
C ARG A 153 -9.85 8.59 14.40
N PHE A 154 -10.58 9.01 13.38
CA PHE A 154 -11.95 9.53 13.51
C PHE A 154 -13.03 8.51 13.14
N SER A 155 -12.65 7.27 12.79
CA SER A 155 -13.56 6.19 12.42
C SER A 155 -14.54 6.57 11.30
N CYS A 156 -14.04 7.23 10.25
CA CYS A 156 -14.87 7.68 9.14
C CYS A 156 -14.17 7.55 7.77
N LEU A 157 -14.98 7.55 6.73
CA LEU A 157 -14.56 7.65 5.34
C LEU A 157 -14.59 9.12 4.92
N CYS A 158 -13.52 9.58 4.29
CA CYS A 158 -13.32 10.98 3.96
C CYS A 158 -12.94 11.18 2.49
N THR A 159 -13.11 12.43 2.03
CA THR A 159 -12.47 13.01 0.86
C THR A 159 -11.57 14.18 1.28
N ARG A 160 -10.77 14.65 0.33
CA ARG A 160 -9.95 15.87 0.55
C ARG A 160 -10.83 17.10 0.71
N SER A 161 -10.26 18.13 1.31
CA SER A 161 -10.84 19.48 1.39
C SER A 161 -9.75 20.51 1.14
N ALA A 162 -10.09 21.61 0.47
CA ALA A 162 -9.20 22.74 0.31
C ALA A 162 -9.10 23.58 1.59
N ASP A 163 -10.16 23.58 2.40
CA ASP A 163 -10.31 24.49 3.56
C ASP A 163 -10.19 23.78 4.91
N HIS A 164 -10.22 22.43 4.92
CA HIS A 164 -10.24 21.63 6.14
C HIS A 164 -9.23 20.50 6.07
N SER A 165 -8.82 19.96 7.19
CA SER A 165 -7.91 18.79 7.25
C SER A 165 -8.42 17.58 6.47
N PHE A 166 -9.72 17.38 6.45
CA PHE A 166 -10.45 16.34 5.68
C PHE A 166 -11.94 16.68 5.67
N TYR A 167 -12.68 16.07 4.75
CA TYR A 167 -14.13 16.17 4.69
C TYR A 167 -14.78 14.83 4.94
N PRO A 168 -15.44 14.59 6.11
CA PRO A 168 -16.14 13.34 6.40
C PRO A 168 -17.32 13.15 5.46
N GLN A 169 -17.38 12.02 4.79
CA GLN A 169 -18.45 11.66 3.86
C GLN A 169 -19.40 10.61 4.45
N TRP A 170 -18.84 9.70 5.25
CA TRP A 170 -19.60 8.59 5.82
C TRP A 170 -18.91 8.07 7.09
N ARG A 171 -19.69 7.48 7.99
CA ARG A 171 -19.22 6.74 9.15
C ARG A 171 -20.18 5.59 9.45
N PRO A 172 -19.73 4.53 10.15
CA PRO A 172 -20.60 3.49 10.66
C PRO A 172 -21.72 4.09 11.54
N LYS A 173 -22.95 3.60 11.40
CA LYS A 173 -24.10 4.09 12.17
C LYS A 173 -23.96 3.92 13.69
N PHE A 174 -23.14 2.96 14.13
CA PHE A 174 -22.84 2.76 15.55
C PHE A 174 -21.80 3.73 16.10
N VAL A 175 -21.04 4.44 15.26
CA VAL A 175 -20.12 5.49 15.69
C VAL A 175 -20.88 6.80 15.83
N THR A 176 -21.13 7.24 17.07
CA THR A 176 -22.04 8.35 17.36
C THR A 176 -21.42 9.74 17.15
N ALA A 177 -20.10 9.87 17.19
CA ALA A 177 -19.40 11.16 17.04
C ALA A 177 -18.16 11.06 16.16
N ILE A 178 -17.86 12.13 15.44
CA ILE A 178 -16.58 12.35 14.75
C ILE A 178 -15.58 12.87 15.81
N ALA A 179 -14.83 11.94 16.40
CA ALA A 179 -13.86 12.23 17.46
C ALA A 179 -12.55 11.44 17.24
N PRO A 180 -11.38 12.01 17.62
CA PRO A 180 -10.06 11.38 17.39
C PRO A 180 -9.76 10.27 18.41
N GLN A 181 -10.64 9.26 18.47
CA GLN A 181 -10.64 8.23 19.52
C GLN A 181 -10.42 6.80 18.99
N ASP A 182 -10.29 6.62 17.68
CA ASP A 182 -10.08 5.29 17.06
C ASP A 182 -11.08 4.23 17.58
N ARG A 183 -12.38 4.53 17.50
CA ARG A 183 -13.42 3.75 18.18
C ARG A 183 -13.57 2.34 17.64
N CYS A 184 -13.60 2.18 16.31
CA CYS A 184 -13.78 0.89 15.65
C CYS A 184 -12.57 0.43 14.82
N HIS A 185 -11.55 1.26 14.70
CA HIS A 185 -10.40 1.06 13.81
C HIS A 185 -10.83 0.75 12.38
N LEU A 186 -11.60 1.68 11.81
CA LEU A 186 -11.95 1.62 10.39
C LEU A 186 -10.67 1.65 9.57
N ASN A 187 -10.47 0.71 8.63
CA ASN A 187 -9.16 0.55 7.98
C ASN A 187 -9.20 0.21 6.48
N GLY A 188 -10.11 -0.64 6.03
CA GLY A 188 -10.18 -1.07 4.64
C GLY A 188 -11.24 -0.31 3.84
N LEU A 189 -10.96 -0.10 2.56
CA LEU A 189 -11.86 0.53 1.59
C LEU A 189 -11.87 -0.25 0.29
N CYS A 190 -13.06 -0.54 -0.21
CA CYS A 190 -13.27 -1.08 -1.55
C CYS A 190 -14.17 -0.14 -2.34
N VAL A 191 -13.67 0.35 -3.46
CA VAL A 191 -14.42 1.13 -4.46
C VAL A 191 -14.85 0.19 -5.58
N VAL A 192 -16.14 0.20 -5.91
CA VAL A 192 -16.72 -0.59 -7.01
C VAL A 192 -17.39 0.37 -7.98
N ASP A 193 -17.02 0.32 -9.25
CA ASP A 193 -17.55 1.20 -10.30
C ASP A 193 -17.49 2.69 -9.94
N GLY A 194 -16.37 3.09 -9.28
CA GLY A 194 -16.14 4.45 -8.83
C GLY A 194 -16.92 4.88 -7.58
N LYS A 195 -17.63 3.95 -6.92
CA LYS A 195 -18.35 4.21 -5.67
C LYS A 195 -17.70 3.47 -4.51
N PRO A 196 -17.39 4.15 -3.39
CA PRO A 196 -17.08 3.46 -2.14
C PRO A 196 -18.22 2.51 -1.76
N LYS A 197 -17.92 1.22 -1.62
CA LYS A 197 -18.96 0.20 -1.45
C LYS A 197 -18.78 -0.61 -0.16
N TYR A 198 -17.55 -1.06 0.12
CA TYR A 198 -17.30 -1.87 1.30
C TYR A 198 -16.17 -1.31 2.15
N VAL A 199 -16.27 -1.49 3.46
CA VAL A 199 -15.21 -1.17 4.41
C VAL A 199 -15.01 -2.31 5.39
N THR A 200 -13.81 -2.36 5.98
CA THR A 200 -13.49 -3.23 7.12
C THR A 200 -13.18 -2.40 8.36
N ALA A 201 -13.50 -2.95 9.53
CA ALA A 201 -13.10 -2.40 10.82
C ALA A 201 -12.71 -3.54 11.77
N LEU A 202 -11.88 -3.22 12.79
CA LEU A 202 -11.41 -4.24 13.73
C LEU A 202 -12.43 -4.56 14.83
N GLY A 203 -13.47 -3.74 14.97
CA GLY A 203 -14.55 -4.00 15.93
C GLY A 203 -15.78 -3.15 15.69
N GLU A 204 -16.94 -3.62 16.15
CA GLU A 204 -18.19 -2.87 16.20
C GLU A 204 -18.28 -2.18 17.57
N SER A 205 -17.60 -1.00 17.69
CA SER A 205 -17.47 -0.28 18.95
C SER A 205 -17.60 1.22 18.76
N ASP A 206 -18.26 1.89 19.72
CA ASP A 206 -18.34 3.34 19.86
C ASP A 206 -17.50 3.89 21.03
N GLU A 207 -16.83 3.01 21.76
CA GLU A 207 -15.93 3.37 22.85
C GLU A 207 -14.52 3.72 22.35
N PRO A 208 -13.82 4.66 22.96
CA PRO A 208 -12.44 5.01 22.60
C PRO A 208 -11.53 3.79 22.60
N GLY A 209 -11.00 3.41 21.42
CA GLY A 209 -10.15 2.24 21.23
C GLY A 209 -10.78 0.89 21.55
N GLY A 210 -12.12 0.81 21.64
CA GLY A 210 -12.87 -0.37 22.12
C GLY A 210 -12.72 -1.63 21.25
N TRP A 211 -12.25 -1.50 20.01
CA TRP A 211 -11.92 -2.64 19.14
C TRP A 211 -10.83 -3.56 19.72
N ARG A 212 -9.99 -3.05 20.64
CA ARG A 212 -8.83 -3.78 21.18
C ARG A 212 -9.21 -4.99 22.02
N ASP A 213 -10.34 -4.92 22.69
CA ASP A 213 -10.76 -5.98 23.63
C ASP A 213 -11.17 -7.27 22.91
N ASN A 214 -11.63 -7.18 21.65
CA ASN A 214 -12.10 -8.32 20.87
C ASN A 214 -11.42 -8.45 19.49
N LYS A 215 -10.18 -7.99 19.34
CA LYS A 215 -9.43 -7.96 18.07
C LYS A 215 -9.28 -9.34 17.39
N ALA A 216 -9.32 -10.43 18.16
CA ALA A 216 -9.17 -11.78 17.62
C ALA A 216 -10.40 -12.27 16.83
N SER A 217 -11.57 -11.69 17.07
CA SER A 217 -12.84 -12.10 16.43
C SER A 217 -13.88 -10.98 16.29
N GLY A 218 -13.54 -9.77 16.71
CA GLY A 218 -14.45 -8.61 16.64
C GLY A 218 -14.55 -7.94 15.28
N GLY A 219 -13.68 -8.32 14.34
CA GLY A 219 -13.59 -7.68 13.04
C GLY A 219 -14.84 -7.87 12.18
N ILE A 220 -15.15 -6.81 11.44
CA ILE A 220 -16.38 -6.69 10.65
C ILE A 220 -16.09 -6.23 9.21
N VAL A 221 -17.02 -6.58 8.32
CA VAL A 221 -17.16 -6.01 6.98
C VAL A 221 -18.50 -5.29 6.91
N MET A 222 -18.51 -4.09 6.34
CA MET A 222 -19.74 -3.29 6.19
C MET A 222 -19.97 -2.91 4.74
N ASP A 223 -21.24 -2.83 4.36
CA ASP A 223 -21.71 -2.18 3.15
C ASP A 223 -21.97 -0.68 3.45
N ILE A 224 -21.36 0.20 2.68
CA ILE A 224 -21.45 1.66 2.90
C ILE A 224 -22.84 2.19 2.57
N GLU A 225 -23.46 1.69 1.51
CA GLU A 225 -24.74 2.19 1.01
C GLU A 225 -25.88 1.89 1.99
N SER A 226 -25.97 0.66 2.47
CA SER A 226 -26.96 0.26 3.49
C SER A 226 -26.55 0.66 4.91
N ASN A 227 -25.27 0.93 5.13
CA ASN A 227 -24.65 1.12 6.45
C ASN A 227 -24.86 -0.08 7.39
N GLU A 228 -24.90 -1.30 6.82
CA GLU A 228 -25.09 -2.54 7.56
C GLU A 228 -23.80 -3.33 7.69
N VAL A 229 -23.63 -4.02 8.80
CA VAL A 229 -22.57 -5.01 8.98
C VAL A 229 -22.99 -6.29 8.26
N ILE A 230 -22.29 -6.62 7.18
CA ILE A 230 -22.58 -7.79 6.33
C ILE A 230 -21.80 -9.04 6.74
N ALA A 231 -20.74 -8.89 7.54
CA ALA A 231 -19.99 -10.01 8.10
C ALA A 231 -19.34 -9.65 9.44
N ARG A 232 -19.22 -10.64 10.33
CA ARG A 232 -18.60 -10.55 11.66
C ARG A 232 -17.68 -11.74 11.90
N GLY A 233 -16.93 -11.70 13.00
CA GLY A 233 -16.13 -12.82 13.47
C GLY A 233 -14.73 -12.89 12.84
N LEU A 234 -14.27 -11.86 12.15
CA LEU A 234 -12.96 -11.81 11.53
C LEU A 234 -11.89 -11.36 12.54
N SER A 235 -10.67 -11.85 12.36
CA SER A 235 -9.51 -11.43 13.13
C SER A 235 -8.78 -10.30 12.41
N MET A 236 -8.98 -9.06 12.87
CA MET A 236 -8.32 -7.87 12.33
C MET A 236 -8.40 -7.78 10.79
N PRO A 237 -9.60 -7.75 10.16
CA PRO A 237 -9.73 -7.76 8.70
C PRO A 237 -9.16 -6.49 8.07
N HIS A 238 -8.60 -6.62 6.84
CA HIS A 238 -8.07 -5.53 6.04
C HIS A 238 -8.39 -5.71 4.56
N SER A 239 -8.25 -4.63 3.82
CA SER A 239 -8.13 -4.60 2.36
C SER A 239 -9.22 -5.36 1.61
N PRO A 240 -10.50 -4.99 1.78
CA PRO A 240 -11.58 -5.57 0.99
C PRO A 240 -11.38 -5.24 -0.50
N ARG A 241 -11.62 -6.23 -1.38
CA ARG A 241 -11.55 -6.05 -2.85
C ARG A 241 -12.71 -6.79 -3.51
N PHE A 242 -13.43 -6.09 -4.38
CA PHE A 242 -14.46 -6.74 -5.21
C PHE A 242 -13.84 -7.15 -6.54
N HIS A 243 -13.80 -8.46 -6.79
CA HIS A 243 -13.19 -9.00 -8.00
C HIS A 243 -13.93 -10.26 -8.46
N GLU A 244 -14.30 -10.31 -9.74
CA GLU A 244 -15.02 -11.43 -10.37
C GLU A 244 -16.27 -11.87 -9.58
N GLY A 245 -17.08 -10.88 -9.16
CA GLY A 245 -18.32 -11.11 -8.43
C GLY A 245 -18.16 -11.53 -6.97
N LYS A 246 -16.95 -11.58 -6.43
CA LYS A 246 -16.64 -11.94 -5.05
C LYS A 246 -16.07 -10.76 -4.28
N LEU A 247 -16.47 -10.63 -3.02
CA LEU A 247 -15.86 -9.69 -2.08
C LEU A 247 -14.74 -10.40 -1.31
N TRP A 248 -13.51 -10.19 -1.75
CA TRP A 248 -12.29 -10.70 -1.11
C TRP A 248 -11.93 -9.86 0.10
N VAL A 249 -11.43 -10.51 1.15
CA VAL A 249 -11.02 -9.85 2.40
C VAL A 249 -9.81 -10.58 2.98
N LEU A 250 -8.86 -9.82 3.51
CA LEU A 250 -7.75 -10.35 4.30
C LEU A 250 -8.22 -10.56 5.75
N ASN A 251 -8.18 -11.79 6.25
CA ASN A 251 -8.36 -12.12 7.67
C ASN A 251 -6.99 -12.08 8.35
N SER A 252 -6.49 -10.86 8.57
CA SER A 252 -5.08 -10.55 8.81
C SER A 252 -4.51 -11.20 10.05
N GLY A 253 -5.28 -11.22 11.14
CA GLY A 253 -4.86 -11.85 12.40
C GLY A 253 -4.68 -13.36 12.32
N ALA A 254 -5.22 -14.01 11.28
CA ALA A 254 -5.00 -15.41 10.96
C ALA A 254 -3.99 -15.64 9.82
N GLY A 255 -3.46 -14.55 9.22
CA GLY A 255 -2.68 -14.65 7.99
C GLY A 255 -3.50 -15.16 6.81
N GLY A 256 -4.81 -14.97 6.85
CA GLY A 256 -5.77 -15.57 5.92
C GLY A 256 -6.12 -14.67 4.74
N ILE A 257 -6.44 -15.31 3.62
CA ILE A 257 -7.00 -14.72 2.41
C ILE A 257 -8.26 -15.50 2.07
N GLY A 258 -9.35 -14.82 1.82
CA GLY A 258 -10.61 -15.45 1.45
C GLY A 258 -11.62 -14.44 0.93
N PHE A 259 -12.83 -14.88 0.73
CA PHE A 259 -13.93 -14.04 0.26
C PHE A 259 -15.17 -14.19 1.14
N MET A 260 -16.04 -13.19 1.07
CA MET A 260 -17.32 -13.22 1.73
C MET A 260 -18.37 -13.89 0.84
N ASP A 261 -19.02 -14.92 1.36
CA ASP A 261 -20.28 -15.39 0.78
C ASP A 261 -21.34 -14.32 1.09
N GLN A 262 -21.76 -13.60 0.07
CA GLN A 262 -22.70 -12.49 0.22
C GLN A 262 -24.11 -12.95 0.65
N ALA A 263 -24.48 -14.21 0.39
CA ALA A 263 -25.79 -14.74 0.77
C ALA A 263 -25.86 -15.10 2.26
N THR A 264 -24.76 -15.59 2.82
CA THR A 264 -24.69 -16.07 4.21
C THR A 264 -23.94 -15.15 5.16
N GLY A 265 -23.19 -14.19 4.64
CA GLY A 265 -22.27 -13.34 5.41
C GLY A 265 -21.09 -14.12 6.02
N LYS A 266 -20.83 -15.34 5.55
CA LYS A 266 -19.74 -16.18 6.06
C LYS A 266 -18.45 -15.91 5.28
N TYR A 267 -17.32 -15.96 5.99
CA TYR A 267 -16.00 -15.90 5.41
C TYR A 267 -15.57 -17.29 4.94
N GLU A 268 -15.25 -17.40 3.65
CA GLU A 268 -14.71 -18.59 3.02
C GLU A 268 -13.20 -18.43 2.88
N SER A 269 -12.43 -19.15 3.71
CA SER A 269 -10.95 -19.10 3.66
C SER A 269 -10.45 -19.84 2.44
N VAL A 270 -9.59 -19.18 1.64
CA VAL A 270 -8.96 -19.77 0.45
C VAL A 270 -7.56 -20.27 0.77
N THR A 271 -6.74 -19.45 1.42
CA THR A 271 -5.38 -19.83 1.80
C THR A 271 -4.87 -19.01 2.99
N LYS A 272 -3.76 -19.46 3.58
CA LYS A 272 -3.00 -18.73 4.61
C LYS A 272 -1.57 -18.53 4.17
N VAL A 273 -1.00 -17.39 4.54
CA VAL A 273 0.38 -16.98 4.23
C VAL A 273 1.18 -16.73 5.52
N PRO A 274 2.52 -16.75 5.47
CA PRO A 274 3.36 -16.63 6.66
C PRO A 274 3.59 -15.15 7.05
N GLY A 275 2.56 -14.48 7.51
CA GLY A 275 2.64 -13.10 7.96
C GLY A 275 1.26 -12.51 8.25
N PHE A 276 1.24 -11.39 8.95
CA PHE A 276 0.04 -10.58 9.10
C PHE A 276 -0.25 -9.91 7.76
N THR A 277 -1.41 -10.20 7.16
CA THR A 277 -1.75 -9.76 5.81
C THR A 277 -2.25 -8.32 5.81
N ARG A 278 -1.67 -7.47 4.96
CA ARG A 278 -2.09 -6.07 4.80
C ARG A 278 -1.69 -5.52 3.44
N GLY A 279 -2.58 -4.80 2.79
CA GLY A 279 -2.39 -4.40 1.40
C GLY A 279 -2.66 -5.57 0.45
N PHE A 280 -3.63 -5.38 -0.45
CA PHE A 280 -4.15 -6.41 -1.32
C PHE A 280 -4.48 -5.82 -2.69
N SER A 281 -3.86 -6.33 -3.72
CA SER A 281 -4.11 -5.92 -5.10
C SER A 281 -4.22 -7.14 -5.99
N ILE A 282 -5.16 -7.12 -6.93
CA ILE A 282 -5.46 -8.26 -7.80
C ILE A 282 -5.29 -7.84 -9.26
N GLN A 283 -4.64 -8.70 -10.05
CA GLN A 283 -4.58 -8.57 -11.50
C GLN A 283 -4.86 -9.92 -12.17
N GLY A 284 -5.99 -10.02 -12.86
CA GLY A 284 -6.50 -11.30 -13.33
C GLY A 284 -6.73 -12.26 -12.15
N ARG A 285 -6.17 -13.45 -12.24
CA ARG A 285 -6.26 -14.45 -11.15
C ARG A 285 -5.17 -14.33 -10.08
N ILE A 286 -4.21 -13.43 -10.28
CA ILE A 286 -3.06 -13.28 -9.37
C ILE A 286 -3.32 -12.15 -8.38
N ALA A 287 -3.11 -12.47 -7.11
CA ALA A 287 -3.17 -11.55 -5.99
C ALA A 287 -1.79 -11.27 -5.42
N PHE A 288 -1.51 -9.99 -5.13
CA PHE A 288 -0.32 -9.55 -4.43
C PHE A 288 -0.73 -9.07 -3.03
N ILE A 289 -0.13 -9.66 -2.00
CA ILE A 289 -0.51 -9.45 -0.61
C ILE A 289 0.71 -9.05 0.19
N GLY A 290 0.63 -7.90 0.87
CA GLY A 290 1.65 -7.47 1.80
C GLY A 290 1.62 -8.29 3.09
N LEU A 291 2.79 -8.60 3.59
CA LEU A 291 3.01 -9.36 4.81
C LEU A 291 3.80 -8.53 5.81
N SER A 292 3.39 -8.56 7.05
CA SER A 292 4.12 -7.93 8.17
C SER A 292 4.55 -8.97 9.18
N GLN A 293 5.80 -8.81 9.64
CA GLN A 293 6.33 -9.57 10.77
C GLN A 293 5.73 -9.00 12.06
N VAL A 294 4.72 -9.68 12.57
CA VAL A 294 4.09 -9.30 13.83
C VAL A 294 4.96 -9.76 14.99
N ARG A 295 5.38 -8.84 15.83
CA ARG A 295 5.99 -9.16 17.12
C ARG A 295 4.91 -9.21 18.20
N GLU A 296 5.10 -10.05 19.20
CA GLU A 296 4.19 -10.08 20.34
C GLU A 296 4.22 -8.71 21.04
N SER A 297 3.11 -8.01 20.96
CA SER A 297 2.90 -6.68 21.54
C SER A 297 1.47 -6.57 22.03
N ALA A 298 1.15 -5.56 22.82
CA ALA A 298 -0.22 -5.31 23.27
C ALA A 298 -1.24 -5.19 22.11
N ILE A 299 -0.80 -4.74 20.93
CA ILE A 299 -1.65 -4.61 19.74
C ILE A 299 -1.94 -5.99 19.12
N PHE A 300 -0.96 -6.90 19.06
CA PHE A 300 -1.04 -8.15 18.32
C PHE A 300 -1.19 -9.40 19.19
N SER A 301 -1.17 -9.25 20.54
CA SER A 301 -1.41 -10.39 21.43
C SER A 301 -2.77 -11.03 21.24
N GLY A 302 -2.85 -12.35 21.33
CA GLY A 302 -4.10 -13.12 21.26
C GLY A 302 -4.64 -13.41 19.86
N ILE A 303 -3.99 -12.97 18.78
CA ILE A 303 -4.36 -13.34 17.40
C ILE A 303 -3.54 -14.55 16.92
N GLU A 304 -4.10 -15.35 16.02
CA GLU A 304 -3.49 -16.63 15.56
C GLU A 304 -2.07 -16.44 15.03
N ILE A 305 -1.85 -15.46 14.15
CA ILE A 305 -0.53 -15.25 13.51
C ILE A 305 0.56 -14.93 14.54
N ALA A 306 0.25 -14.24 15.64
CA ALA A 306 1.23 -13.90 16.67
C ALA A 306 1.70 -15.14 17.47
N GLN A 307 0.94 -16.22 17.45
CA GLN A 307 1.26 -17.48 18.13
C GLN A 307 2.15 -18.41 17.30
N ARG A 308 2.33 -18.12 16.00
CA ARG A 308 3.20 -18.92 15.12
C ARG A 308 4.69 -18.64 15.45
N PRO A 309 5.60 -19.57 15.19
CA PRO A 309 7.05 -19.32 15.28
C PRO A 309 7.49 -18.11 14.45
N GLU A 310 8.55 -17.42 14.87
CA GLU A 310 9.08 -16.28 14.08
C GLU A 310 9.49 -16.67 12.66
N SER A 311 9.98 -17.90 12.46
CA SER A 311 10.29 -18.44 11.13
C SER A 311 9.10 -18.52 10.18
N GLU A 312 7.89 -18.51 10.71
CA GLU A 312 6.62 -18.51 9.95
C GLU A 312 5.94 -17.14 9.93
N ARG A 313 6.64 -16.10 10.39
CA ARG A 313 6.16 -14.71 10.42
C ARG A 313 7.23 -13.81 9.81
N TRP A 314 7.08 -13.45 8.55
CA TRP A 314 8.03 -12.58 7.88
C TRP A 314 7.33 -11.43 7.13
N SER A 315 8.09 -10.43 6.76
CA SER A 315 7.64 -9.26 6.04
C SER A 315 7.98 -9.38 4.56
N GLY A 316 7.13 -8.83 3.70
CA GLY A 316 7.35 -8.80 2.27
C GLY A 316 6.07 -8.85 1.46
N VAL A 317 6.08 -9.53 0.31
CA VAL A 317 4.93 -9.69 -0.58
C VAL A 317 4.75 -11.16 -0.92
N ALA A 318 3.56 -11.71 -0.68
CA ALA A 318 3.13 -13.00 -1.18
C ALA A 318 2.37 -12.83 -2.50
N VAL A 319 2.56 -13.75 -3.42
CA VAL A 319 1.85 -13.84 -4.70
C VAL A 319 1.01 -15.09 -4.69
N VAL A 320 -0.31 -14.94 -4.77
CA VAL A 320 -1.27 -16.03 -4.66
C VAL A 320 -2.08 -16.15 -5.94
N ASP A 321 -2.17 -17.37 -6.49
CA ASP A 321 -3.14 -17.70 -7.53
C ASP A 321 -4.50 -17.98 -6.87
N LEU A 322 -5.44 -17.02 -7.00
CA LEU A 322 -6.75 -17.08 -6.37
C LEU A 322 -7.62 -18.24 -6.89
N SER A 323 -7.38 -18.71 -8.12
CA SER A 323 -8.14 -19.82 -8.70
C SER A 323 -7.75 -21.17 -8.11
N ARG A 324 -6.50 -21.27 -7.62
CA ARG A 324 -5.94 -22.49 -7.03
C ARG A 324 -5.82 -22.44 -5.51
N GLY A 325 -5.87 -21.22 -4.94
CA GLY A 325 -5.63 -21.01 -3.51
C GLY A 325 -4.19 -21.27 -3.09
N GLU A 326 -3.22 -21.10 -3.99
CA GLU A 326 -1.81 -21.44 -3.77
C GLU A 326 -0.92 -20.21 -3.81
N THR A 327 0.05 -20.13 -2.90
CA THR A 327 1.15 -19.17 -3.00
C THR A 327 2.11 -19.64 -4.09
N VAL A 328 2.22 -18.89 -5.17
CA VAL A 328 3.01 -19.23 -6.37
C VAL A 328 4.37 -18.53 -6.41
N ALA A 329 4.51 -17.42 -5.69
CA ALA A 329 5.77 -16.68 -5.56
C ALA A 329 5.75 -15.80 -4.30
N TRP A 330 6.91 -15.27 -3.94
CA TRP A 330 7.04 -14.33 -2.83
C TRP A 330 8.32 -13.50 -2.96
N LEU A 331 8.31 -12.34 -2.28
CA LEU A 331 9.48 -11.55 -1.92
C LEU A 331 9.48 -11.38 -0.41
N ARG A 332 10.59 -11.70 0.25
CA ARG A 332 10.79 -11.55 1.69
C ARG A 332 11.85 -10.49 1.97
N ALA A 333 11.51 -9.52 2.81
CA ALA A 333 12.47 -8.59 3.39
C ALA A 333 13.26 -9.29 4.50
N GLU A 334 14.56 -8.98 4.61
CA GLU A 334 15.42 -9.71 5.55
C GLU A 334 15.71 -8.94 6.84
N ASP A 335 15.72 -7.60 6.82
CA ASP A 335 16.18 -6.81 7.97
C ASP A 335 15.24 -5.65 8.35
N ALA A 336 15.43 -4.47 7.75
CA ALA A 336 14.81 -3.23 8.21
C ALA A 336 13.32 -3.10 7.88
N VAL A 337 12.83 -3.78 6.83
CA VAL A 337 11.42 -3.76 6.47
C VAL A 337 10.69 -4.86 7.21
N GLN A 338 10.09 -4.52 8.35
CA GLN A 338 9.35 -5.46 9.19
C GLN A 338 7.83 -5.40 8.96
N GLU A 339 7.37 -4.34 8.30
CA GLU A 339 5.95 -4.09 8.10
C GLU A 339 5.70 -3.61 6.67
N VAL A 340 4.75 -4.24 6.00
CA VAL A 340 4.14 -3.77 4.75
C VAL A 340 2.76 -3.26 5.06
N PHE A 341 2.44 -2.04 4.58
CA PHE A 341 1.17 -1.40 4.86
C PHE A 341 0.20 -1.50 3.68
N ALA A 342 0.65 -1.17 2.48
CA ALA A 342 -0.14 -1.28 1.27
C ALA A 342 0.66 -1.95 0.15
N VAL A 343 -0.05 -2.66 -0.72
CA VAL A 343 0.45 -3.19 -1.98
C VAL A 343 -0.55 -2.81 -3.07
N SER A 344 -0.05 -2.15 -4.11
CA SER A 344 -0.86 -1.74 -5.27
C SER A 344 -0.17 -2.14 -6.56
N VAL A 345 -0.91 -2.69 -7.50
CA VAL A 345 -0.44 -2.99 -8.85
C VAL A 345 -0.42 -1.70 -9.66
N LEU A 346 0.64 -1.48 -10.43
CA LEU A 346 0.75 -0.52 -11.51
C LEU A 346 0.58 -1.24 -12.85
N PRO A 347 -0.64 -1.34 -13.37
CA PRO A 347 -0.90 -2.07 -14.60
C PRO A 347 -0.30 -1.34 -15.81
N ASN A 348 0.24 -2.10 -16.76
CA ASN A 348 0.89 -1.61 -17.98
C ASN A 348 2.10 -0.69 -17.71
N ARG A 349 2.74 -0.86 -16.54
CA ARG A 349 3.98 -0.19 -16.16
C ARG A 349 4.96 -1.23 -15.66
N THR A 350 6.05 -1.40 -16.39
CA THR A 350 7.07 -2.43 -16.08
C THR A 350 8.31 -1.82 -15.46
N TRP A 351 8.58 -0.52 -15.75
CA TRP A 351 9.73 0.21 -15.24
C TRP A 351 9.38 1.64 -14.80
N PRO A 352 8.35 1.82 -13.94
CA PRO A 352 7.97 3.14 -13.46
C PRO A 352 9.00 3.70 -12.48
N ASP A 353 9.04 5.04 -12.36
CA ASP A 353 9.74 5.75 -11.30
C ASP A 353 8.83 6.75 -10.59
N LEU A 354 9.15 7.07 -9.35
CA LEU A 354 8.53 8.09 -8.55
C LEU A 354 9.61 9.04 -8.04
N ILE A 355 9.51 10.31 -8.40
CA ILE A 355 10.50 11.32 -8.10
C ILE A 355 9.96 12.25 -7.00
N ASN A 356 10.52 12.16 -5.80
CA ASN A 356 10.14 12.99 -4.65
C ASN A 356 11.31 13.68 -3.95
N ASP A 357 12.54 13.44 -4.42
CA ASP A 357 13.80 13.86 -3.82
C ASP A 357 14.76 14.59 -4.80
N ASP A 358 14.28 14.91 -6.01
CA ASP A 358 15.02 15.69 -7.00
C ASP A 358 14.38 17.08 -7.16
N PRO A 359 14.88 18.11 -6.43
CA PRO A 359 14.30 19.44 -6.45
C PRO A 359 14.45 20.16 -7.79
N GLU A 360 15.47 19.84 -8.57
CA GLU A 360 15.66 20.44 -9.90
C GLU A 360 14.62 19.88 -10.88
N LEU A 361 14.50 18.57 -10.96
CA LEU A 361 13.56 17.91 -11.85
C LEU A 361 12.11 18.25 -11.48
N ILE A 362 11.78 18.26 -10.18
CA ILE A 362 10.45 18.62 -9.70
C ILE A 362 10.16 20.11 -9.96
N GLY A 363 11.14 21.00 -9.67
CA GLY A 363 10.97 22.45 -9.78
C GLY A 363 10.91 22.96 -11.21
N LEU A 364 11.47 22.21 -12.18
CA LEU A 364 11.50 22.59 -13.60
C LEU A 364 10.53 21.78 -14.47
N SER A 365 9.64 20.99 -13.87
CA SER A 365 8.61 20.22 -14.58
C SER A 365 7.23 20.79 -14.33
N TYR A 366 6.59 21.27 -15.37
CA TYR A 366 5.29 21.94 -15.33
C TYR A 366 4.23 21.13 -16.07
N VAL A 367 3.02 21.06 -15.55
CA VAL A 367 1.83 20.50 -16.21
C VAL A 367 0.84 21.62 -16.37
N LEU A 368 0.58 21.99 -17.60
CA LEU A 368 -0.35 23.07 -17.95
C LEU A 368 -1.63 22.50 -18.55
N PRO A 369 -2.78 23.21 -18.42
CA PRO A 369 -3.98 22.86 -19.18
C PRO A 369 -3.73 22.95 -20.67
N ASP A 370 -4.46 22.14 -21.47
CA ASP A 370 -4.29 22.07 -22.93
C ASP A 370 -4.48 23.44 -23.60
N GLU A 371 -5.35 24.29 -23.05
CA GLU A 371 -5.57 25.65 -23.56
C GLU A 371 -4.31 26.51 -23.40
N ALA A 372 -3.62 26.40 -22.28
CA ALA A 372 -2.39 27.15 -22.04
C ALA A 372 -1.19 26.59 -22.81
N LEU A 373 -1.20 25.27 -23.08
CA LEU A 373 -0.14 24.66 -23.89
C LEU A 373 -0.08 25.23 -25.32
N LYS A 374 -1.17 25.75 -25.86
CA LYS A 374 -1.19 26.35 -27.22
C LYS A 374 -0.28 27.57 -27.34
N ASP A 375 -0.05 28.28 -26.23
CA ASP A 375 0.79 29.48 -26.17
C ASP A 375 2.26 29.18 -25.83
N VAL A 376 2.60 27.93 -25.48
CA VAL A 376 3.96 27.50 -25.21
C VAL A 376 4.67 27.21 -26.54
N PRO A 377 5.90 27.74 -26.79
CA PRO A 377 6.69 27.41 -27.97
C PRO A 377 6.91 25.91 -28.13
N ASP A 378 6.88 25.40 -29.38
CA ASP A 378 6.95 23.95 -29.66
C ASP A 378 8.25 23.31 -29.16
N ASP A 379 9.36 24.05 -29.20
CA ASP A 379 10.66 23.59 -28.69
C ASP A 379 10.73 23.49 -27.16
N MET A 380 9.77 24.10 -26.43
CA MET A 380 9.63 24.02 -24.99
C MET A 380 8.57 22.98 -24.55
N ARG A 381 7.77 22.49 -25.50
CA ARG A 381 6.81 21.42 -25.21
C ARG A 381 7.52 20.09 -25.23
N SER A 382 7.27 19.28 -24.24
CA SER A 382 7.62 17.88 -24.33
C SER A 382 6.57 17.16 -25.19
N THR A 383 7.01 16.52 -26.25
CA THR A 383 6.17 15.54 -26.96
C THR A 383 6.01 14.31 -26.05
N SER A 384 4.75 14.04 -25.67
CA SER A 384 4.34 12.85 -24.94
C SER A 384 4.62 11.56 -25.72
#